data_d554469bc6a271d0a45c9357fc0c8f27
#
_entry.id   d554469bc6a271d0a45c9357fc0c8f27
#
_cell.length_a   1.000
_cell.length_b   1.000
_cell.length_c   1.000
_cell.angle_alpha   90.00
_cell.angle_beta   90.00
_cell.angle_gamma   90.00
#
_symmetry.space_group_name_H-M   'P 1'
#
loop_
_entity.id
_entity.type
_entity.pdbx_description
1 polymer ?
#
loop_
_entity_poly.entity_id
_entity_poly.type
_entity_poly.pdbx_seq_one_letter_code
_entity_poly.pdbx_strand_id
1 'polypeptide(L)'
;MAEYYKAYDERYKKVKESGAGIWGTSENDPFVTSTLEKWVKENALERKRVLQCACGEGSEGIILSRLGCLYWGTDVSVTAVNIARSRLEKYPGARIFFMDMVKNSIAGKYDGIVDCQGLHMLVTDDDRRKYLENIYSATKDGASAVFIRELCDDDAFSGNVGSFEEWQSISGSDYETPEERHVDGTDKTVMLARVPARSKSREGYIKELEAVGFKVESFEREADTGLATFVARR
;
A
#
# COMPACT_ATOMS: atom_id res chain seq x y z
N MET A 1 19.69 8.68 -9.33
CA MET A 1 19.18 7.30 -9.29
C MET A 1 17.72 7.29 -9.70
N ALA A 2 17.35 6.36 -10.58
CA ALA A 2 15.94 6.21 -10.94
C ALA A 2 15.16 5.76 -9.69
N GLU A 3 13.99 6.36 -9.45
CA GLU A 3 13.11 6.02 -8.33
C GLU A 3 12.38 4.74 -8.68
N TYR A 4 12.96 3.59 -8.32
CA TYR A 4 12.52 2.25 -8.69
C TYR A 4 11.01 2.01 -8.41
N TYR A 5 10.49 2.57 -7.34
CA TYR A 5 9.06 2.45 -6.98
C TYR A 5 8.12 3.21 -7.94
N LYS A 6 8.62 4.10 -8.81
CA LYS A 6 7.83 4.73 -9.86
C LYS A 6 7.57 3.81 -11.06
N ALA A 7 8.22 2.66 -11.15
CA ALA A 7 7.95 1.66 -12.17
C ALA A 7 6.49 1.15 -12.14
N TYR A 8 5.81 1.30 -11.00
CA TYR A 8 4.39 0.97 -10.88
C TYR A 8 3.47 1.79 -11.78
N ASP A 9 3.81 3.06 -12.13
CA ASP A 9 3.01 3.87 -13.04
C ASP A 9 2.91 3.24 -14.44
N GLU A 10 4.01 2.68 -14.94
CA GLU A 10 4.03 1.99 -16.23
C GLU A 10 3.17 0.73 -16.23
N ARG A 11 3.11 0.03 -15.11
CA ARG A 11 2.24 -1.13 -14.92
C ARG A 11 0.77 -0.75 -15.03
N TYR A 12 0.33 0.29 -14.33
CA TYR A 12 -1.05 0.80 -14.42
C TYR A 12 -1.41 1.24 -15.85
N LYS A 13 -0.49 1.88 -16.58
CA LYS A 13 -0.70 2.25 -17.97
C LYS A 13 -0.96 1.05 -18.87
N LYS A 14 -0.08 0.03 -18.81
CA LYS A 14 -0.19 -1.17 -19.63
C LYS A 14 -1.46 -1.96 -19.33
N VAL A 15 -1.83 -2.12 -18.06
CA VAL A 15 -3.09 -2.79 -17.67
C VAL A 15 -4.29 -2.02 -18.23
N LYS A 16 -4.32 -0.70 -18.07
CA LYS A 16 -5.38 0.15 -18.62
C LYS A 16 -5.48 0.05 -20.16
N GLU A 17 -4.36 0.10 -20.85
CA GLU A 17 -4.29 -0.01 -22.32
C GLU A 17 -4.75 -1.37 -22.83
N SER A 18 -4.54 -2.44 -22.08
CA SER A 18 -5.04 -3.79 -22.40
C SER A 18 -6.55 -3.90 -22.27
N GLY A 19 -7.22 -2.92 -21.65
CA GLY A 19 -8.65 -2.98 -21.32
C GLY A 19 -8.99 -4.06 -20.29
N ALA A 20 -8.05 -4.46 -19.45
CA ALA A 20 -8.20 -5.53 -18.48
C ALA A 20 -8.84 -5.09 -17.14
N GLY A 21 -9.36 -3.88 -17.06
CA GLY A 21 -10.02 -3.40 -15.84
C GLY A 21 -9.06 -2.76 -14.84
N ILE A 22 -9.01 -3.24 -13.62
CA ILE A 22 -8.14 -2.73 -12.55
C ILE A 22 -6.97 -3.67 -12.30
N TRP A 23 -5.87 -3.10 -11.80
CA TRP A 23 -4.74 -3.84 -11.26
C TRP A 23 -4.77 -3.77 -9.73
N GLY A 24 -4.49 -4.89 -9.07
CA GLY A 24 -4.47 -4.98 -7.62
C GLY A 24 -5.81 -5.40 -7.00
N THR A 25 -6.02 -5.06 -5.74
CA THR A 25 -7.17 -5.50 -4.97
C THR A 25 -8.48 -4.95 -5.52
N SER A 26 -9.51 -5.80 -5.61
CA SER A 26 -10.86 -5.38 -5.97
C SER A 26 -11.59 -4.80 -4.74
N GLU A 27 -12.47 -3.81 -4.96
CA GLU A 27 -13.40 -3.32 -3.92
C GLU A 27 -14.44 -4.36 -3.48
N ASN A 28 -14.42 -5.54 -4.09
CA ASN A 28 -15.26 -6.69 -3.72
C ASN A 28 -14.44 -7.82 -3.09
N ASP A 29 -13.13 -7.62 -2.82
CA ASP A 29 -12.32 -8.59 -2.10
C ASP A 29 -12.87 -8.80 -0.68
N PRO A 30 -13.32 -10.03 -0.32
CA PRO A 30 -14.00 -10.25 0.95
C PRO A 30 -13.07 -10.10 2.16
N PHE A 31 -11.78 -10.44 2.02
CA PHE A 31 -10.82 -10.31 3.10
C PHE A 31 -10.54 -8.84 3.40
N VAL A 32 -10.21 -8.04 2.38
CA VAL A 32 -9.93 -6.61 2.55
C VAL A 32 -11.18 -5.88 3.04
N THR A 33 -12.35 -6.21 2.49
CA THR A 33 -13.62 -5.60 2.94
C THR A 33 -13.87 -5.89 4.41
N SER A 34 -13.82 -7.16 4.84
CA SER A 34 -14.07 -7.52 6.25
C SER A 34 -13.02 -6.94 7.20
N THR A 35 -11.77 -6.86 6.78
CA THR A 35 -10.68 -6.23 7.55
C THR A 35 -10.95 -4.74 7.77
N LEU A 36 -11.30 -4.02 6.71
CA LEU A 36 -11.61 -2.58 6.80
C LEU A 36 -12.89 -2.32 7.60
N GLU A 37 -13.95 -3.13 7.44
CA GLU A 37 -15.18 -3.03 8.23
C GLU A 37 -14.91 -3.18 9.72
N LYS A 38 -14.15 -4.22 10.10
CA LYS A 38 -13.75 -4.45 11.50
C LYS A 38 -12.93 -3.27 12.03
N TRP A 39 -11.89 -2.86 11.31
CA TRP A 39 -10.99 -1.78 11.72
C TRP A 39 -11.70 -0.43 11.84
N VAL A 40 -12.59 -0.07 10.90
CA VAL A 40 -13.39 1.16 10.94
C VAL A 40 -14.32 1.16 12.16
N LYS A 41 -14.97 0.03 12.44
CA LYS A 41 -15.87 -0.12 13.59
C LYS A 41 -15.12 -0.02 14.92
N GLU A 42 -14.02 -0.74 15.07
CA GLU A 42 -13.23 -0.77 16.32
C GLU A 42 -12.59 0.59 16.65
N ASN A 43 -12.29 1.40 15.63
CA ASN A 43 -11.69 2.72 15.80
C ASN A 43 -12.69 3.88 15.63
N ALA A 44 -14.00 3.59 15.51
CA ALA A 44 -15.08 4.58 15.34
C ALA A 44 -14.77 5.63 14.24
N LEU A 45 -14.37 5.16 13.05
CA LEU A 45 -13.87 6.01 11.96
C LEU A 45 -14.97 6.55 11.02
N GLU A 46 -16.25 6.24 11.26
CA GLU A 46 -17.36 6.85 10.51
C GLU A 46 -17.32 8.38 10.66
N ARG A 47 -17.43 9.11 9.56
CA ARG A 47 -17.28 10.58 9.46
C ARG A 47 -15.93 11.13 9.94
N LYS A 48 -14.93 10.28 10.08
CA LYS A 48 -13.56 10.67 10.42
C LYS A 48 -12.67 10.68 9.17
N ARG A 49 -11.56 11.40 9.28
CA ARG A 49 -10.58 11.52 8.20
C ARG A 49 -9.68 10.30 8.17
N VAL A 50 -9.80 9.50 7.12
CA VAL A 50 -8.95 8.33 6.88
C VAL A 50 -8.06 8.59 5.67
N LEU A 51 -6.76 8.42 5.83
CA LEU A 51 -5.77 8.51 4.76
C LEU A 51 -5.39 7.10 4.30
N GLN A 52 -5.40 6.86 3.00
CA GLN A 52 -4.74 5.70 2.41
C GLN A 52 -3.45 6.13 1.71
N CYS A 53 -2.37 5.45 2.05
CA CYS A 53 -1.07 5.56 1.40
C CYS A 53 -0.96 4.51 0.29
N ALA A 54 -0.32 4.84 -0.84
CA ALA A 54 -0.25 3.97 -2.01
C ALA A 54 -1.64 3.45 -2.42
N CYS A 55 -2.59 4.37 -2.64
CA CYS A 55 -4.00 4.03 -2.83
C CYS A 55 -4.33 3.35 -4.17
N GLY A 56 -3.35 3.24 -5.07
CA GLY A 56 -3.54 2.64 -6.38
C GLY A 56 -4.75 3.22 -7.10
N GLU A 57 -5.58 2.34 -7.64
CA GLU A 57 -6.80 2.69 -8.37
C GLU A 57 -8.02 2.93 -7.45
N GLY A 58 -7.83 2.98 -6.12
CA GLY A 58 -8.81 3.45 -5.13
C GLY A 58 -9.84 2.43 -4.69
N SER A 59 -9.56 1.13 -4.76
CA SER A 59 -10.51 0.08 -4.35
C SER A 59 -10.87 0.16 -2.86
N GLU A 60 -9.88 0.25 -1.98
CA GLU A 60 -10.09 0.43 -0.54
C GLU A 60 -10.77 1.77 -0.24
N GLY A 61 -10.49 2.81 -1.05
CA GLY A 61 -11.17 4.10 -0.97
C GLY A 61 -12.68 4.00 -1.21
N ILE A 62 -13.11 3.13 -2.12
CA ILE A 62 -14.52 2.82 -2.35
C ILE A 62 -15.13 2.14 -1.11
N ILE A 63 -14.45 1.16 -0.54
CA ILE A 63 -14.90 0.46 0.68
C ILE A 63 -15.01 1.45 1.84
N LEU A 64 -13.96 2.23 2.13
CA LEU A 64 -13.94 3.22 3.21
C LEU A 64 -15.02 4.30 3.04
N SER A 65 -15.26 4.73 1.79
CA SER A 65 -16.32 5.70 1.49
C SER A 65 -17.72 5.11 1.72
N ARG A 66 -17.94 3.83 1.40
CA ARG A 66 -19.19 3.09 1.71
C ARG A 66 -19.42 2.95 3.22
N LEU A 67 -18.32 2.81 3.98
CA LEU A 67 -18.34 2.76 5.45
C LEU A 67 -18.49 4.14 6.11
N GLY A 68 -18.70 5.19 5.32
CA GLY A 68 -18.97 6.54 5.80
C GLY A 68 -17.75 7.34 6.23
N CYS A 69 -16.52 6.87 5.94
CA CYS A 69 -15.30 7.61 6.21
C CYS A 69 -15.16 8.83 5.28
N LEU A 70 -14.51 9.88 5.76
CA LEU A 70 -13.99 10.96 4.92
C LEU A 70 -12.63 10.49 4.39
N TYR A 71 -12.58 10.09 3.13
CA TYR A 71 -11.43 9.41 2.55
C TYR A 71 -10.44 10.35 1.86
N TRP A 72 -9.16 10.17 2.13
CA TRP A 72 -8.03 10.74 1.41
C TRP A 72 -7.15 9.61 0.88
N GLY A 73 -6.84 9.62 -0.42
CA GLY A 73 -5.92 8.66 -1.05
C GLY A 73 -4.71 9.38 -1.64
N THR A 74 -3.53 8.79 -1.49
CA THR A 74 -2.30 9.26 -2.13
C THR A 74 -1.60 8.15 -2.88
N ASP A 75 -1.07 8.45 -4.06
CA ASP A 75 -0.25 7.53 -4.83
C ASP A 75 0.83 8.28 -5.62
N VAL A 76 1.94 7.63 -5.90
CA VAL A 76 3.04 8.15 -6.72
C VAL A 76 2.81 7.95 -8.22
N SER A 77 1.84 7.11 -8.59
CA SER A 77 1.43 6.91 -9.98
C SER A 77 0.37 7.92 -10.39
N VAL A 78 0.68 8.73 -11.38
CA VAL A 78 -0.29 9.66 -12.00
C VAL A 78 -1.44 8.89 -12.65
N THR A 79 -1.15 7.75 -13.25
CA THR A 79 -2.15 6.89 -13.90
C THR A 79 -3.13 6.34 -12.86
N ALA A 80 -2.64 5.76 -11.77
CA ALA A 80 -3.48 5.25 -10.69
C ALA A 80 -4.35 6.37 -10.06
N VAL A 81 -3.76 7.52 -9.75
CA VAL A 81 -4.47 8.69 -9.21
C VAL A 81 -5.63 9.12 -10.11
N ASN A 82 -5.44 9.16 -11.43
CA ASN A 82 -6.50 9.54 -12.36
C ASN A 82 -7.61 8.50 -12.43
N ILE A 83 -7.28 7.22 -12.37
CA ILE A 83 -8.27 6.13 -12.30
C ILE A 83 -9.04 6.22 -10.98
N ALA A 84 -8.34 6.36 -9.85
CA ALA A 84 -8.97 6.48 -8.53
C ALA A 84 -9.91 7.67 -8.44
N ARG A 85 -9.54 8.83 -8.98
CA ARG A 85 -10.42 10.03 -9.04
C ARG A 85 -11.70 9.74 -9.79
N SER A 86 -11.63 9.10 -10.96
CA SER A 86 -12.81 8.73 -11.75
C SER A 86 -13.70 7.73 -10.99
N ARG A 87 -13.13 6.70 -10.39
CA ARG A 87 -13.88 5.67 -9.65
C ARG A 87 -14.53 6.21 -8.38
N LEU A 88 -13.92 7.20 -7.74
CA LEU A 88 -14.38 7.81 -6.49
C LEU A 88 -15.20 9.10 -6.68
N GLU A 89 -15.46 9.52 -7.91
CA GLU A 89 -16.16 10.76 -8.24
C GLU A 89 -17.54 10.85 -7.55
N LYS A 90 -18.26 9.74 -7.45
CA LYS A 90 -19.59 9.66 -6.81
C LYS A 90 -19.57 9.77 -5.28
N TYR A 91 -18.38 9.78 -4.65
CA TYR A 91 -18.21 9.90 -3.20
C TYR A 91 -17.70 11.31 -2.84
N PRO A 92 -18.58 12.24 -2.43
CA PRO A 92 -18.22 13.66 -2.23
C PRO A 92 -17.21 13.90 -1.10
N GLY A 93 -17.05 12.92 -0.20
CA GLY A 93 -16.05 12.92 0.87
C GLY A 93 -14.65 12.47 0.47
N ALA A 94 -14.50 11.92 -0.75
CA ALA A 94 -13.22 11.39 -1.23
C ALA A 94 -12.34 12.50 -1.82
N ARG A 95 -11.04 12.40 -1.57
CA ARG A 95 -10.00 13.29 -2.11
C ARG A 95 -8.79 12.46 -2.49
N ILE A 96 -8.31 12.58 -3.74
CA ILE A 96 -7.19 11.81 -4.26
C ILE A 96 -6.09 12.75 -4.72
N PHE A 97 -4.86 12.49 -4.26
CA PHE A 97 -3.70 13.33 -4.52
C PHE A 97 -2.55 12.52 -5.12
N PHE A 98 -1.88 13.09 -6.11
CA PHE A 98 -0.55 12.65 -6.49
C PHE A 98 0.44 13.04 -5.40
N MET A 99 1.18 12.09 -4.86
CA MET A 99 2.16 12.35 -3.81
C MET A 99 3.22 11.24 -3.77
N ASP A 100 4.47 11.64 -3.78
CA ASP A 100 5.61 10.77 -3.48
C ASP A 100 5.85 10.79 -1.96
N MET A 101 5.36 9.78 -1.26
CA MET A 101 5.43 9.71 0.21
C MET A 101 6.83 9.43 0.78
N VAL A 102 7.77 9.06 -0.08
CA VAL A 102 9.19 8.94 0.32
C VAL A 102 9.86 10.33 0.36
N LYS A 103 9.41 11.26 -0.50
CA LYS A 103 10.02 12.58 -0.67
C LYS A 103 9.22 13.72 -0.07
N ASN A 104 7.91 13.59 0.01
CA ASN A 104 7.01 14.64 0.43
C ASN A 104 6.38 14.32 1.77
N SER A 105 6.26 15.33 2.63
CA SER A 105 5.56 15.20 3.91
C SER A 105 4.05 15.31 3.72
N ILE A 106 3.31 14.46 4.39
CA ILE A 106 1.84 14.47 4.39
C ILE A 106 1.37 15.69 5.21
N ALA A 107 0.52 16.52 4.60
CA ALA A 107 -0.10 17.63 5.30
C ALA A 107 -1.29 17.18 6.16
N GLY A 108 -1.34 17.67 7.40
CA GLY A 108 -2.46 17.42 8.31
C GLY A 108 -2.34 16.16 9.16
N LYS A 109 -3.42 15.87 9.89
CA LYS A 109 -3.53 14.73 10.80
C LYS A 109 -4.81 13.95 10.50
N TYR A 110 -4.72 12.63 10.60
CA TYR A 110 -5.80 11.71 10.24
C TYR A 110 -6.19 10.85 11.45
N ASP A 111 -7.47 10.50 11.49
CA ASP A 111 -8.04 9.68 12.55
C ASP A 111 -7.75 8.18 12.36
N GLY A 112 -7.38 7.80 11.15
CA GLY A 112 -6.90 6.47 10.79
C GLY A 112 -6.08 6.53 9.50
N ILE A 113 -5.13 5.60 9.36
CA ILE A 113 -4.34 5.45 8.14
C ILE A 113 -4.41 4.01 7.65
N VAL A 114 -4.49 3.84 6.33
CA VAL A 114 -4.49 2.54 5.65
C VAL A 114 -3.30 2.49 4.70
N ASP A 115 -2.59 1.41 4.72
CA ASP A 115 -1.70 0.94 3.68
C ASP A 115 -2.18 -0.45 3.23
N CYS A 116 -2.38 -0.64 1.95
CA CYS A 116 -2.71 -1.96 1.40
C CYS A 116 -1.71 -2.31 0.31
N GLN A 117 -0.78 -3.21 0.63
CA GLN A 117 0.27 -3.64 -0.28
C GLN A 117 1.22 -2.52 -0.74
N GLY A 118 1.41 -1.47 0.05
CA GLY A 118 2.26 -0.33 -0.29
C GLY A 118 3.67 -0.43 0.29
N LEU A 119 3.79 -0.75 1.57
CA LEU A 119 5.07 -0.74 2.28
C LEU A 119 6.09 -1.72 1.70
N HIS A 120 5.68 -2.93 1.30
CA HIS A 120 6.60 -3.92 0.72
C HIS A 120 7.12 -3.54 -0.67
N MET A 121 6.51 -2.57 -1.34
CA MET A 121 6.99 -2.04 -2.63
C MET A 121 8.24 -1.17 -2.48
N LEU A 122 8.57 -0.77 -1.25
CA LEU A 122 9.79 -0.05 -0.93
C LEU A 122 10.87 -1.06 -0.48
N VAL A 123 11.99 -1.09 -1.18
CA VAL A 123 13.03 -2.12 -0.96
C VAL A 123 14.23 -1.60 -0.17
N THR A 124 14.54 -0.30 -0.21
CA THR A 124 15.64 0.27 0.58
C THR A 124 15.18 0.62 2.00
N ASP A 125 16.07 0.48 2.98
CA ASP A 125 15.74 0.77 4.37
C ASP A 125 15.42 2.26 4.58
N ASP A 126 16.09 3.16 3.85
CA ASP A 126 15.87 4.61 3.96
C ASP A 126 14.50 5.03 3.42
N ASP A 127 14.06 4.49 2.27
CA ASP A 127 12.74 4.78 1.71
C ASP A 127 11.62 4.25 2.59
N ARG A 128 11.76 3.02 3.14
CA ARG A 128 10.81 2.43 4.09
C ARG A 128 10.70 3.26 5.36
N ARG A 129 11.82 3.67 5.92
CA ARG A 129 11.87 4.53 7.11
C ARG A 129 11.17 5.86 6.86
N LYS A 130 11.48 6.57 5.78
CA LYS A 130 10.84 7.85 5.41
C LYS A 130 9.35 7.72 5.21
N TYR A 131 8.92 6.65 4.55
CA TYR A 131 7.51 6.34 4.33
C TYR A 131 6.78 6.12 5.66
N LEU A 132 7.33 5.31 6.56
CA LEU A 132 6.77 5.05 7.88
C LEU A 132 6.78 6.29 8.79
N GLU A 133 7.84 7.12 8.75
CA GLU A 133 7.90 8.41 9.44
C GLU A 133 6.79 9.35 8.98
N ASN A 134 6.50 9.38 7.68
CA ASN A 134 5.40 10.15 7.12
C ASN A 134 4.03 9.64 7.62
N ILE A 135 3.81 8.34 7.61
CA ILE A 135 2.60 7.70 8.14
C ILE A 135 2.45 8.05 9.63
N TYR A 136 3.50 7.83 10.42
CA TYR A 136 3.48 8.16 11.85
C TYR A 136 3.17 9.64 12.09
N SER A 137 3.85 10.52 11.37
CA SER A 137 3.64 11.96 11.50
C SER A 137 2.22 12.39 11.15
N ALA A 138 1.59 11.76 10.16
CA ALA A 138 0.22 12.06 9.74
C ALA A 138 -0.85 11.41 10.64
N THR A 139 -0.52 10.40 11.43
CA THR A 139 -1.43 9.76 12.38
C THR A 139 -1.67 10.67 13.58
N LYS A 140 -2.91 10.86 14.04
CA LYS A 140 -3.22 11.55 15.29
C LYS A 140 -2.75 10.72 16.48
N ASP A 141 -2.47 11.37 17.61
CA ASP A 141 -2.16 10.68 18.85
C ASP A 141 -3.34 9.78 19.27
N GLY A 142 -3.05 8.53 19.60
CA GLY A 142 -4.04 7.51 19.91
C GLY A 142 -4.77 6.92 18.70
N ALA A 143 -4.55 7.40 17.48
CA ALA A 143 -5.12 6.81 16.27
C ALA A 143 -4.31 5.60 15.79
N SER A 144 -4.94 4.76 14.96
CA SER A 144 -4.31 3.56 14.41
C SER A 144 -4.02 3.66 12.91
N ALA A 145 -2.98 2.92 12.49
CA ALA A 145 -2.71 2.59 11.11
C ALA A 145 -2.90 1.08 10.90
N VAL A 146 -3.53 0.69 9.80
CA VAL A 146 -3.65 -0.70 9.37
C VAL A 146 -2.87 -0.92 8.09
N PHE A 147 -2.04 -1.96 8.09
CA PHE A 147 -1.27 -2.42 6.95
C PHE A 147 -1.87 -3.76 6.51
N ILE A 148 -2.32 -3.84 5.27
CA ILE A 148 -3.11 -4.96 4.76
C ILE A 148 -2.32 -5.69 3.67
N ARG A 149 -2.17 -7.01 3.83
CA ARG A 149 -1.56 -7.91 2.84
C ARG A 149 -0.13 -7.51 2.44
N GLU A 150 0.68 -7.18 3.42
CA GLU A 150 2.12 -6.98 3.20
C GLU A 150 2.82 -8.33 2.96
N LEU A 151 3.81 -8.36 2.06
CA LEU A 151 4.62 -9.56 1.83
C LEU A 151 5.38 -9.95 3.10
N CYS A 152 5.08 -11.12 3.66
CA CYS A 152 5.67 -11.60 4.89
C CYS A 152 6.27 -13.00 4.69
N ASP A 153 7.54 -13.14 5.08
CA ASP A 153 8.28 -14.38 4.97
C ASP A 153 9.26 -14.48 6.14
N ASP A 154 9.21 -15.58 6.90
CA ASP A 154 10.06 -15.77 8.07
C ASP A 154 11.54 -15.91 7.68
N ASP A 155 11.82 -16.39 6.47
CA ASP A 155 13.16 -16.50 5.87
C ASP A 155 13.56 -15.26 5.06
N ALA A 156 12.77 -14.17 5.13
CA ALA A 156 13.07 -12.93 4.43
C ALA A 156 14.46 -12.38 4.78
N PHE A 157 15.13 -11.81 3.78
CA PHE A 157 16.42 -11.17 3.98
C PHE A 157 16.34 -10.10 5.09
N SER A 158 17.09 -10.33 6.15
CA SER A 158 17.08 -9.50 7.37
C SER A 158 18.18 -8.44 7.42
N GLY A 159 19.12 -8.46 6.44
CA GLY A 159 20.21 -7.48 6.33
C GLY A 159 19.72 -6.10 5.87
N ASN A 160 20.64 -5.14 5.90
CA ASN A 160 20.37 -3.79 5.40
C ASN A 160 20.38 -3.76 3.87
N VAL A 161 19.60 -2.85 3.30
CA VAL A 161 19.54 -2.56 1.86
C VAL A 161 19.66 -1.05 1.67
N GLY A 162 20.83 -0.61 1.21
CA GLY A 162 21.15 0.81 1.05
C GLY A 162 20.75 1.38 -0.32
N SER A 163 20.65 0.54 -1.35
CA SER A 163 20.30 0.97 -2.70
C SER A 163 19.46 -0.07 -3.45
N PHE A 164 18.84 0.37 -4.56
CA PHE A 164 18.08 -0.53 -5.42
C PHE A 164 18.99 -1.55 -6.12
N GLU A 165 20.16 -1.15 -6.54
CA GLU A 165 21.16 -2.03 -7.17
C GLU A 165 21.64 -3.13 -6.21
N GLU A 166 21.80 -2.80 -4.92
CA GLU A 166 22.07 -3.78 -3.88
C GLU A 166 20.91 -4.78 -3.74
N TRP A 167 19.67 -4.28 -3.73
CA TRP A 167 18.48 -5.15 -3.69
C TRP A 167 18.36 -6.06 -4.91
N GLN A 168 18.67 -5.58 -6.12
CA GLN A 168 18.70 -6.41 -7.31
C GLN A 168 19.68 -7.56 -7.16
N SER A 169 20.86 -7.29 -6.62
CA SER A 169 21.89 -8.31 -6.38
C SER A 169 21.46 -9.34 -5.34
N ILE A 170 20.79 -8.90 -4.26
CA ILE A 170 20.29 -9.76 -3.18
C ILE A 170 19.14 -10.63 -3.67
N SER A 171 18.16 -10.05 -4.34
CA SER A 171 16.95 -10.75 -4.79
C SER A 171 17.19 -11.64 -6.01
N GLY A 172 18.23 -11.37 -6.79
CA GLY A 172 18.49 -12.04 -8.07
C GLY A 172 17.39 -11.84 -9.12
N SER A 173 16.49 -10.89 -8.89
CA SER A 173 15.31 -10.68 -9.75
C SER A 173 15.64 -9.80 -10.94
N ASP A 174 15.09 -10.18 -12.10
CA ASP A 174 15.09 -9.36 -13.30
C ASP A 174 13.87 -8.41 -13.27
N TYR A 175 14.15 -7.11 -13.27
CA TYR A 175 13.13 -6.06 -13.27
C TYR A 175 13.00 -5.37 -14.65
N GLU A 176 13.68 -5.85 -15.68
CA GLU A 176 13.69 -5.25 -17.00
C GLU A 176 12.91 -6.07 -18.02
N THR A 177 13.01 -7.41 -17.98
CA THR A 177 12.38 -8.29 -18.94
C THR A 177 10.89 -8.45 -18.64
N PRO A 178 9.98 -8.09 -19.58
CA PRO A 178 8.55 -8.31 -19.41
C PRO A 178 8.21 -9.81 -19.41
N GLU A 179 7.37 -10.20 -18.45
CA GLU A 179 6.78 -11.54 -18.34
C GLU A 179 5.26 -11.44 -18.56
N GLU A 180 4.66 -12.52 -19.03
CA GLU A 180 3.21 -12.61 -19.11
C GLU A 180 2.59 -12.66 -17.71
N ARG A 181 1.63 -11.78 -17.46
CA ARG A 181 0.94 -11.67 -16.19
C ARG A 181 -0.56 -11.70 -16.41
N HIS A 182 -1.23 -12.56 -15.64
CA HIS A 182 -2.69 -12.53 -15.53
C HIS A 182 -3.15 -11.25 -14.84
N VAL A 183 -4.24 -10.66 -15.35
CA VAL A 183 -4.93 -9.56 -14.66
C VAL A 183 -6.06 -10.16 -13.84
N ASP A 184 -5.99 -9.95 -12.52
CA ASP A 184 -6.91 -10.55 -11.57
C ASP A 184 -8.38 -10.27 -11.93
N GLY A 185 -9.21 -11.33 -11.82
CA GLY A 185 -10.63 -11.24 -12.13
C GLY A 185 -10.98 -11.15 -13.63
N THR A 186 -10.02 -11.39 -14.52
CA THR A 186 -10.23 -11.40 -15.98
C THR A 186 -9.50 -12.59 -16.63
N ASP A 187 -9.87 -12.91 -17.88
CA ASP A 187 -9.15 -13.90 -18.72
C ASP A 187 -7.99 -13.25 -19.51
N LYS A 188 -7.65 -11.99 -19.19
CA LYS A 188 -6.63 -11.24 -19.93
C LYS A 188 -5.25 -11.41 -19.32
N THR A 189 -4.26 -11.40 -20.20
CA THR A 189 -2.85 -11.33 -19.85
C THR A 189 -2.22 -10.07 -20.41
N VAL A 190 -1.18 -9.59 -19.76
CA VAL A 190 -0.38 -8.43 -20.16
C VAL A 190 1.09 -8.72 -19.96
N MET A 191 1.93 -8.18 -20.85
CA MET A 191 3.39 -8.25 -20.71
C MET A 191 3.89 -7.15 -19.78
N LEU A 192 4.31 -7.53 -18.58
CA LEU A 192 4.78 -6.61 -17.53
C LEU A 192 6.12 -7.06 -16.98
N ALA A 193 7.06 -6.13 -16.85
CA ALA A 193 8.26 -6.37 -16.06
C ALA A 193 7.88 -6.55 -14.58
N ARG A 194 8.70 -7.29 -13.83
CA ARG A 194 8.56 -7.35 -12.37
C ARG A 194 8.70 -5.95 -11.79
N VAL A 195 7.97 -5.68 -10.72
CA VAL A 195 8.18 -4.48 -9.92
C VAL A 195 8.90 -4.86 -8.63
N PRO A 196 9.76 -3.97 -8.13
CA PRO A 196 10.49 -4.23 -6.91
C PRO A 196 9.55 -4.42 -5.72
N ALA A 197 9.80 -5.49 -4.97
CA ALA A 197 9.11 -5.73 -3.71
C ALA A 197 10.06 -6.44 -2.74
N ARG A 198 9.93 -6.16 -1.45
CA ARG A 198 10.75 -6.75 -0.38
C ARG A 198 9.86 -7.25 0.74
N SER A 199 9.86 -8.55 0.96
CA SER A 199 9.26 -9.17 2.14
C SER A 199 10.08 -8.87 3.40
N LYS A 200 9.42 -8.91 4.55
CA LYS A 200 10.03 -8.90 5.87
C LYS A 200 9.43 -10.01 6.71
N SER A 201 10.18 -10.49 7.70
CA SER A 201 9.58 -11.33 8.75
C SER A 201 8.65 -10.50 9.63
N ARG A 202 7.85 -11.18 10.45
CA ARG A 202 7.01 -10.54 11.47
C ARG A 202 7.83 -9.59 12.35
N GLU A 203 8.95 -10.07 12.88
CA GLU A 203 9.85 -9.30 13.73
C GLU A 203 10.45 -8.11 12.99
N GLY A 204 10.73 -8.27 11.68
CA GLY A 204 11.23 -7.21 10.82
C GLY A 204 10.23 -6.05 10.70
N TYR A 205 8.94 -6.34 10.45
CA TYR A 205 7.89 -5.32 10.41
C TYR A 205 7.67 -4.64 11.76
N ILE A 206 7.61 -5.41 12.84
CA ILE A 206 7.46 -4.87 14.20
C ILE A 206 8.60 -3.89 14.50
N LYS A 207 9.83 -4.30 14.25
CA LYS A 207 11.02 -3.46 14.48
C LYS A 207 10.98 -2.14 13.68
N GLU A 208 10.58 -2.18 12.40
CA GLU A 208 10.48 -0.97 11.58
C GLU A 208 9.40 -0.01 12.09
N LEU A 209 8.24 -0.52 12.48
CA LEU A 209 7.14 0.28 13.02
C LEU A 209 7.48 0.89 14.39
N GLU A 210 8.06 0.10 15.28
CA GLU A 210 8.46 0.58 16.61
C GLU A 210 9.60 1.59 16.53
N ALA A 211 10.52 1.46 15.56
CA ALA A 211 11.60 2.40 15.35
C ALA A 211 11.11 3.81 15.00
N VAL A 212 9.95 3.96 14.37
CA VAL A 212 9.33 5.28 14.09
C VAL A 212 8.33 5.72 15.15
N GLY A 213 8.07 4.88 16.18
CA GLY A 213 7.26 5.23 17.34
C GLY A 213 5.88 4.58 17.42
N PHE A 214 5.49 3.75 16.46
CA PHE A 214 4.26 2.97 16.56
C PHE A 214 4.37 1.85 17.58
N LYS A 215 3.24 1.49 18.19
CA LYS A 215 3.06 0.25 18.94
C LYS A 215 2.22 -0.72 18.13
N VAL A 216 2.75 -1.89 17.79
CA VAL A 216 2.00 -2.93 17.07
C VAL A 216 1.02 -3.61 18.03
N GLU A 217 -0.28 -3.59 17.67
CA GLU A 217 -1.37 -4.15 18.48
C GLU A 217 -1.79 -5.54 18.02
N SER A 218 -1.78 -5.78 16.71
CA SER A 218 -2.08 -7.10 16.15
C SER A 218 -1.21 -7.37 14.92
N PHE A 219 -0.97 -8.65 14.67
CA PHE A 219 -0.26 -9.14 13.48
C PHE A 219 -0.84 -10.50 13.11
N GLU A 220 -1.47 -10.58 11.96
CA GLU A 220 -2.09 -11.78 11.41
C GLU A 220 -1.46 -12.12 10.06
N ARG A 221 -1.21 -13.41 9.80
CA ARG A 221 -0.69 -13.90 8.53
C ARG A 221 -1.71 -14.83 7.89
N GLU A 222 -2.04 -14.60 6.65
CA GLU A 222 -2.91 -15.48 5.87
C GLU A 222 -2.17 -16.79 5.58
N ALA A 223 -2.76 -17.93 5.94
CA ALA A 223 -2.12 -19.23 5.82
C ALA A 223 -1.83 -19.63 4.37
N ASP A 224 -2.73 -19.25 3.45
CA ASP A 224 -2.66 -19.67 2.05
C ASP A 224 -1.72 -18.80 1.20
N THR A 225 -1.65 -17.50 1.51
CA THR A 225 -0.89 -16.52 0.72
C THR A 225 0.45 -16.13 1.35
N GLY A 226 0.58 -16.33 2.67
CA GLY A 226 1.71 -15.84 3.45
C GLY A 226 1.72 -14.32 3.64
N LEU A 227 0.69 -13.60 3.16
CA LEU A 227 0.56 -12.17 3.32
C LEU A 227 0.18 -11.81 4.77
N ALA A 228 0.71 -10.71 5.27
CA ALA A 228 0.46 -10.26 6.63
C ALA A 228 -0.41 -9.01 6.68
N THR A 229 -1.32 -8.99 7.65
CA THR A 229 -2.11 -7.81 8.00
C THR A 229 -1.85 -7.45 9.45
N PHE A 230 -1.55 -6.19 9.72
CA PHE A 230 -1.23 -5.75 11.08
C PHE A 230 -1.75 -4.34 11.37
N VAL A 231 -2.04 -4.12 12.65
CA VAL A 231 -2.51 -2.82 13.17
C VAL A 231 -1.47 -2.26 14.12
N ALA A 232 -1.16 -1.00 13.94
CA ALA A 232 -0.23 -0.26 14.78
C ALA A 232 -0.89 1.04 15.29
N ARG A 233 -0.57 1.45 16.51
CA ARG A 233 -1.12 2.64 17.16
C ARG A 233 -0.02 3.65 17.45
N ARG A 234 -0.34 4.92 17.22
CA ARG A 234 0.51 6.03 17.63
C ARG A 234 0.32 6.38 19.09
#